data_bd206cd3854a11ddf502d691b46bdb22
#
_entry.id   bd206cd3854a11ddf502d691b46bdb22
#
_cell.length_a   1.000
_cell.length_b   1.000
_cell.length_c   1.000
_cell.angle_alpha   90.00
_cell.angle_beta   90.00
_cell.angle_gamma   90.00
#
_symmetry.space_group_name_H-M   'P 1'
#
loop_
_entity.id
_entity.type
_entity.pdbx_description
1 polymer ?
#
loop_
_entity_poly.entity_id
_entity_poly.type
_entity_poly.pdbx_seq_one_letter_code
_entity_poly.pdbx_strand_id
1 'polypeptide(L)'
;MFRLPIVKFFSRILNRITITVVLVALQVAWLLWAFFSLTTGRVWVNAGLQLLSLLMMLYLVRKDENSAYKIGWIALMGVLPLLGGALYLSFGNKRPAKQLRSKLQAVDEAHRADLVQQPDQVAGLDASGLGMSRYLARYGRYPAWKNTAAQYFACGEAMYPQLLRDLERAEHTIFVEYFIVHTGKMWDGVEAILRRKAAQGVDVRLIYDDFGSLLGLPTDFVVRMERAHIRCIPFNPVVPVLSLVMNHRDHRKIVVIDGRIAYTGGVNLADEYINAEQRFGYWKDAALRIEGDAAWSFTVMFLNFWNAFRPSETDYSAFRPQHSAHPVQDGIVQPYADSPLDEEPVAETVYLNLLARAEQYVYIYTPYLAVGEEMLDALKNAAKRGVDVRLVLPGIPDKKLVFRLSRSYYLPLLQAGVRIYEYTPGFLHAKCWVSDDRAAVVGSINMDYRSLFLHFECGVLLQHNSQVAALRDDVRATLPQCREIHISDCRTSIPGTLLDSVLRLLSPLM
;
A
#
# COMPACT_ATOMS: atom_id res chain seq x y z
N MET A 1 42.02 -17.68 -15.39
CA MET A 1 41.33 -18.73 -14.64
C MET A 1 39.83 -18.67 -15.06
N PHE A 2 39.50 -19.44 -16.10
CA PHE A 2 38.19 -19.44 -16.75
C PHE A 2 37.18 -20.16 -15.82
N ARG A 3 36.31 -19.41 -15.14
CA ARG A 3 35.08 -20.01 -14.55
C ARG A 3 34.10 -20.27 -15.70
N LEU A 4 33.87 -21.55 -15.97
CA LEU A 4 33.01 -22.08 -17.02
C LEU A 4 31.61 -21.41 -17.02
N PRO A 5 31.05 -21.09 -18.21
CA PRO A 5 29.71 -20.48 -18.35
C PRO A 5 28.59 -21.33 -17.74
N ILE A 6 28.82 -22.60 -17.54
CA ILE A 6 27.91 -23.57 -16.91
C ILE A 6 27.60 -23.19 -15.44
N VAL A 7 28.57 -22.72 -14.65
CA VAL A 7 28.35 -22.37 -13.22
C VAL A 7 27.48 -21.10 -13.11
N LYS A 8 27.64 -20.13 -14.03
CA LYS A 8 26.76 -18.95 -14.11
C LYS A 8 25.34 -19.28 -14.60
N PHE A 9 25.20 -20.30 -15.45
CA PHE A 9 23.90 -20.77 -15.91
C PHE A 9 23.15 -21.50 -14.79
N PHE A 10 23.79 -22.41 -14.06
CA PHE A 10 23.19 -23.09 -12.92
C PHE A 10 22.89 -22.15 -11.73
N SER A 11 23.72 -21.15 -11.46
CA SER A 11 23.42 -20.15 -10.41
C SER A 11 22.26 -19.21 -10.76
N ARG A 12 21.96 -19.01 -12.05
CA ARG A 12 20.73 -18.32 -12.52
C ARG A 12 19.49 -19.18 -12.44
N ILE A 13 19.61 -20.48 -12.67
CA ILE A 13 18.49 -21.45 -12.61
C ILE A 13 18.18 -21.81 -11.15
N LEU A 14 19.17 -21.90 -10.27
CA LEU A 14 19.04 -22.16 -8.83
C LEU A 14 18.94 -20.88 -8.00
N ASN A 15 18.40 -19.81 -8.56
CA ASN A 15 18.11 -18.64 -7.75
C ASN A 15 16.90 -18.92 -6.82
N ARG A 16 16.82 -18.17 -5.74
CA ARG A 16 15.76 -18.28 -4.72
C ARG A 16 14.35 -18.28 -5.32
N ILE A 17 14.11 -17.50 -6.38
CA ILE A 17 12.83 -17.38 -7.08
C ILE A 17 12.49 -18.67 -7.81
N THR A 18 13.41 -19.22 -8.60
CA THR A 18 13.18 -20.45 -9.38
C THR A 18 12.87 -21.62 -8.46
N ILE A 19 13.60 -21.77 -7.35
CA ILE A 19 13.34 -22.81 -6.33
C ILE A 19 11.95 -22.60 -5.74
N THR A 20 11.57 -21.39 -5.38
CA THR A 20 10.24 -21.07 -4.82
C THR A 20 9.14 -21.43 -5.82
N VAL A 21 9.26 -21.02 -7.08
CA VAL A 21 8.27 -21.31 -8.14
C VAL A 21 8.12 -22.81 -8.35
N VAL A 22 9.21 -23.57 -8.43
CA VAL A 22 9.18 -25.02 -8.61
C VAL A 22 8.50 -25.71 -7.42
N LEU A 23 8.84 -25.34 -6.18
CA LEU A 23 8.24 -25.92 -4.99
C LEU A 23 6.74 -25.61 -4.89
N VAL A 24 6.34 -24.38 -5.21
CA VAL A 24 4.92 -23.99 -5.28
C VAL A 24 4.18 -24.79 -6.35
N ALA A 25 4.75 -24.95 -7.54
CA ALA A 25 4.16 -25.74 -8.61
C ALA A 25 3.99 -27.22 -8.20
N LEU A 26 4.97 -27.80 -7.51
CA LEU A 26 4.88 -29.17 -6.97
C LEU A 26 3.79 -29.30 -5.90
N GLN A 27 3.62 -28.31 -5.03
CA GLN A 27 2.55 -28.29 -4.02
C GLN A 27 1.16 -28.25 -4.70
N VAL A 28 0.99 -27.39 -5.72
CA VAL A 28 -0.27 -27.32 -6.49
C VAL A 28 -0.54 -28.64 -7.22
N ALA A 29 0.47 -29.20 -7.87
CA ALA A 29 0.34 -30.49 -8.58
C ALA A 29 -0.05 -31.62 -7.61
N TRP A 30 0.54 -31.67 -6.41
CA TRP A 30 0.20 -32.64 -5.37
C TRP A 30 -1.25 -32.46 -4.87
N LEU A 31 -1.71 -31.22 -4.64
CA LEU A 31 -3.10 -30.94 -4.26
C LEU A 31 -4.10 -31.37 -5.32
N LEU A 32 -3.81 -31.11 -6.61
CA LEU A 32 -4.64 -31.57 -7.73
C LEU A 32 -4.69 -33.10 -7.81
N TRP A 33 -3.52 -33.76 -7.70
CA TRP A 33 -3.45 -35.22 -7.69
C TRP A 33 -4.25 -35.81 -6.52
N ALA A 34 -4.10 -35.27 -5.30
CA ALA A 34 -4.84 -35.72 -4.13
C ALA A 34 -6.37 -35.56 -4.34
N PHE A 35 -6.81 -34.42 -4.93
CA PHE A 35 -8.21 -34.17 -5.27
C PHE A 35 -8.75 -35.24 -6.20
N PHE A 36 -8.10 -35.51 -7.35
CA PHE A 36 -8.55 -36.50 -8.29
C PHE A 36 -8.52 -37.94 -7.71
N SER A 37 -7.50 -38.26 -6.94
CA SER A 37 -7.36 -39.55 -6.27
C SER A 37 -8.48 -39.82 -5.25
N LEU A 38 -8.91 -38.81 -4.49
CA LEU A 38 -9.95 -38.92 -3.47
C LEU A 38 -11.37 -38.93 -4.02
N THR A 39 -11.61 -38.30 -5.19
CA THR A 39 -12.95 -38.18 -5.78
C THR A 39 -13.31 -39.31 -6.69
N THR A 40 -12.35 -40.11 -7.16
CA THR A 40 -12.58 -41.19 -8.12
C THR A 40 -13.17 -42.46 -7.44
N GLY A 41 -14.39 -42.82 -7.78
CA GLY A 41 -14.99 -44.11 -7.42
C GLY A 41 -15.62 -44.26 -6.03
N ARG A 42 -15.72 -43.18 -5.21
CA ARG A 42 -16.26 -43.23 -3.83
C ARG A 42 -17.45 -42.31 -3.63
N VAL A 43 -18.65 -42.74 -3.99
CA VAL A 43 -19.89 -41.93 -3.96
C VAL A 43 -20.16 -41.31 -2.59
N TRP A 44 -20.06 -42.07 -1.50
CA TRP A 44 -20.34 -41.59 -0.13
C TRP A 44 -19.31 -40.59 0.36
N VAL A 45 -18.02 -40.78 0.01
CA VAL A 45 -16.97 -39.80 0.33
C VAL A 45 -17.24 -38.48 -0.38
N ASN A 46 -17.62 -38.55 -1.66
CA ASN A 46 -17.93 -37.39 -2.48
C ASN A 46 -19.15 -36.62 -1.93
N ALA A 47 -20.22 -37.33 -1.54
CA ALA A 47 -21.40 -36.75 -0.93
C ALA A 47 -21.06 -36.03 0.40
N GLY A 48 -20.26 -36.66 1.26
CA GLY A 48 -19.78 -36.06 2.51
C GLY A 48 -18.95 -34.80 2.28
N LEU A 49 -18.05 -34.80 1.27
CA LEU A 49 -17.23 -33.64 0.92
C LEU A 49 -18.07 -32.49 0.32
N GLN A 50 -19.09 -32.80 -0.48
CA GLN A 50 -20.04 -31.80 -0.98
C GLN A 50 -20.83 -31.15 0.16
N LEU A 51 -21.33 -31.95 1.12
CA LEU A 51 -22.01 -31.46 2.30
C LEU A 51 -21.07 -30.55 3.14
N LEU A 52 -19.84 -30.97 3.36
CA LEU A 52 -18.84 -30.15 4.07
C LEU A 52 -18.60 -28.83 3.34
N SER A 53 -18.44 -28.87 2.03
CA SER A 53 -18.25 -27.66 1.20
C SER A 53 -19.45 -26.72 1.30
N LEU A 54 -20.68 -27.25 1.27
CA LEU A 54 -21.90 -26.46 1.48
C LEU A 54 -21.92 -25.80 2.85
N LEU A 55 -21.57 -26.53 3.90
CA LEU A 55 -21.49 -25.97 5.27
C LEU A 55 -20.42 -24.86 5.36
N MET A 56 -19.29 -25.02 4.69
CA MET A 56 -18.25 -24.01 4.61
C MET A 56 -18.71 -22.76 3.85
N MET A 57 -19.47 -22.92 2.75
CA MET A 57 -20.07 -21.78 2.04
C MET A 57 -21.07 -21.03 2.93
N LEU A 58 -21.94 -21.74 3.66
CA LEU A 58 -22.86 -21.12 4.61
C LEU A 58 -22.13 -20.38 5.74
N TYR A 59 -21.05 -20.96 6.24
CA TYR A 59 -20.18 -20.29 7.22
C TYR A 59 -19.58 -19.00 6.64
N LEU A 60 -19.09 -19.03 5.37
CA LEU A 60 -18.55 -17.85 4.69
C LEU A 60 -19.57 -16.72 4.51
N VAL A 61 -20.79 -17.07 4.14
CA VAL A 61 -21.88 -16.08 4.00
C VAL A 61 -22.11 -15.34 5.31
N ARG A 62 -22.04 -16.04 6.44
CA ARG A 62 -22.25 -15.45 7.78
C ARG A 62 -21.05 -14.61 8.26
N LYS A 63 -19.86 -14.90 7.78
CA LYS A 63 -18.63 -14.22 8.24
C LYS A 63 -18.67 -12.74 7.86
N ASP A 64 -18.25 -11.85 8.77
CA ASP A 64 -18.11 -10.42 8.48
C ASP A 64 -16.78 -10.18 7.75
N GLU A 65 -16.84 -10.25 6.41
CA GLU A 65 -15.74 -10.01 5.50
C GLU A 65 -16.25 -9.39 4.19
N ASN A 66 -15.35 -8.76 3.43
CA ASN A 66 -15.68 -8.18 2.13
C ASN A 66 -16.35 -9.19 1.19
N SER A 67 -17.49 -8.80 0.60
CA SER A 67 -18.34 -9.67 -0.21
C SER A 67 -17.64 -10.24 -1.44
N ALA A 68 -16.78 -9.47 -2.10
CA ALA A 68 -16.06 -9.93 -3.28
C ALA A 68 -15.09 -11.08 -2.95
N TYR A 69 -14.45 -11.03 -1.78
CA TYR A 69 -13.60 -12.11 -1.30
C TYR A 69 -14.40 -13.39 -1.02
N LYS A 70 -15.58 -13.27 -0.40
CA LYS A 70 -16.48 -14.42 -0.16
C LYS A 70 -16.93 -15.06 -1.46
N ILE A 71 -17.35 -14.24 -2.45
CA ILE A 71 -17.84 -14.73 -3.75
C ILE A 71 -16.77 -15.56 -4.46
N GLY A 72 -15.51 -15.11 -4.47
CA GLY A 72 -14.40 -15.84 -5.08
C GLY A 72 -14.23 -17.26 -4.48
N TRP A 73 -14.26 -17.36 -3.16
CA TRP A 73 -14.17 -18.64 -2.46
C TRP A 73 -15.39 -19.52 -2.65
N ILE A 74 -16.59 -18.95 -2.59
CA ILE A 74 -17.85 -19.69 -2.83
C ILE A 74 -17.89 -20.25 -4.24
N ALA A 75 -17.49 -19.46 -5.24
CA ALA A 75 -17.40 -19.93 -6.63
C ALA A 75 -16.39 -21.06 -6.78
N LEU A 76 -15.20 -20.95 -6.17
CA LEU A 76 -14.18 -22.00 -6.20
C LEU A 76 -14.68 -23.29 -5.54
N MET A 77 -15.33 -23.20 -4.38
CA MET A 77 -15.92 -24.35 -3.68
C MET A 77 -17.10 -24.95 -4.45
N GLY A 78 -17.89 -24.15 -5.18
CA GLY A 78 -19.01 -24.62 -6.01
C GLY A 78 -18.52 -25.44 -7.20
N VAL A 79 -17.41 -25.04 -7.83
CA VAL A 79 -16.82 -25.74 -8.99
C VAL A 79 -15.97 -26.94 -8.55
N LEU A 80 -15.18 -26.79 -7.50
CA LEU A 80 -14.24 -27.79 -6.99
C LEU A 80 -14.42 -27.99 -5.47
N PRO A 81 -15.45 -28.71 -5.01
CA PRO A 81 -15.85 -28.75 -3.61
C PRO A 81 -14.72 -29.13 -2.65
N LEU A 82 -14.01 -30.22 -2.91
CA LEU A 82 -12.92 -30.69 -2.06
C LEU A 82 -11.71 -29.76 -2.14
N LEU A 83 -11.27 -29.43 -3.36
CA LEU A 83 -10.09 -28.57 -3.57
C LEU A 83 -10.34 -27.15 -3.10
N GLY A 84 -11.50 -26.58 -3.41
CA GLY A 84 -11.89 -25.25 -2.98
C GLY A 84 -11.99 -25.14 -1.45
N GLY A 85 -12.58 -26.16 -0.81
CA GLY A 85 -12.64 -26.24 0.65
C GLY A 85 -11.26 -26.38 1.31
N ALA A 86 -10.41 -27.26 0.79
CA ALA A 86 -9.04 -27.44 1.28
C ALA A 86 -8.18 -26.17 1.08
N LEU A 87 -8.30 -25.54 -0.07
CA LEU A 87 -7.62 -24.26 -0.35
C LEU A 87 -8.14 -23.16 0.56
N TYR A 88 -9.46 -23.09 0.82
CA TYR A 88 -10.01 -22.11 1.75
C TYR A 88 -9.49 -22.33 3.18
N LEU A 89 -9.48 -23.58 3.68
CA LEU A 89 -8.92 -23.88 5.00
C LEU A 89 -7.42 -23.54 5.10
N SER A 90 -6.69 -23.74 4.01
CA SER A 90 -5.26 -23.47 3.95
C SER A 90 -4.94 -21.98 3.71
N PHE A 91 -5.76 -21.29 2.91
CA PHE A 91 -5.46 -19.98 2.35
C PHE A 91 -6.60 -18.95 2.48
N GLY A 92 -7.78 -19.33 2.94
CA GLY A 92 -8.93 -18.43 3.05
C GLY A 92 -8.91 -17.53 4.27
N ASN A 93 -8.04 -17.81 5.24
CA ASN A 93 -7.91 -16.93 6.41
C ASN A 93 -6.99 -15.75 6.08
N LYS A 94 -7.55 -14.55 5.93
CA LYS A 94 -6.79 -13.32 5.68
C LYS A 94 -5.92 -12.88 6.86
N ARG A 95 -6.19 -13.41 8.06
CA ARG A 95 -5.46 -13.00 9.24
C ARG A 95 -4.02 -13.49 9.16
N PRO A 96 -3.06 -12.60 9.40
CA PRO A 96 -1.66 -12.99 9.53
C PRO A 96 -1.52 -14.08 10.59
N ALA A 97 -0.40 -14.79 10.55
CA ALA A 97 -0.10 -15.77 11.60
C ALA A 97 -0.34 -15.12 12.97
N LYS A 98 -1.08 -15.82 13.82
CA LYS A 98 -1.45 -15.34 15.18
C LYS A 98 -0.27 -14.71 15.93
N GLN A 99 0.91 -15.27 15.70
CA GLN A 99 2.15 -14.80 16.32
C GLN A 99 2.59 -13.41 15.83
N LEU A 100 2.47 -13.12 14.53
CA LEU A 100 2.77 -11.80 13.97
C LEU A 100 1.78 -10.76 14.49
N ARG A 101 0.48 -11.10 14.42
CA ARG A 101 -0.59 -10.25 14.92
C ARG A 101 -0.41 -9.90 16.40
N SER A 102 -0.19 -10.90 17.26
CA SER A 102 -0.04 -10.67 18.71
C SER A 102 1.19 -9.82 19.06
N LYS A 103 2.30 -9.97 18.32
CA LYS A 103 3.49 -9.12 18.53
C LYS A 103 3.21 -7.66 18.19
N LEU A 104 2.66 -7.39 17.02
CA LEU A 104 2.36 -6.02 16.60
C LEU A 104 1.29 -5.37 17.49
N GLN A 105 0.20 -6.08 17.79
CA GLN A 105 -0.85 -5.56 18.69
C GLN A 105 -0.33 -5.30 20.10
N ALA A 106 0.58 -6.12 20.62
CA ALA A 106 1.15 -5.91 21.96
C ALA A 106 1.99 -4.62 22.01
N VAL A 107 2.77 -4.33 20.96
CA VAL A 107 3.55 -3.09 20.88
C VAL A 107 2.64 -1.88 20.68
N ASP A 108 1.66 -1.96 19.79
CA ASP A 108 0.69 -0.88 19.54
C ASP A 108 -0.10 -0.52 20.81
N GLU A 109 -0.49 -1.49 21.61
CA GLU A 109 -1.21 -1.24 22.86
C GLU A 109 -0.28 -0.66 23.94
N ALA A 110 0.98 -1.12 24.03
CA ALA A 110 1.96 -0.58 24.96
C ALA A 110 2.26 0.91 24.70
N HIS A 111 2.26 1.34 23.44
CA HIS A 111 2.56 2.71 23.02
C HIS A 111 1.35 3.53 22.61
N ARG A 112 0.15 3.08 22.99
CA ARG A 112 -1.09 3.80 22.70
C ARG A 112 -1.15 5.20 23.28
N ALA A 113 -0.53 5.40 24.44
CA ALA A 113 -0.46 6.70 25.11
C ALA A 113 0.41 7.74 24.38
N ASP A 114 1.29 7.29 23.46
CA ASP A 114 2.16 8.18 22.69
C ASP A 114 1.41 8.95 21.59
N LEU A 115 0.22 8.46 21.19
CA LEU A 115 -0.63 9.01 20.11
C LEU A 115 -2.02 9.37 20.62
N VAL A 116 -2.10 10.34 21.54
CA VAL A 116 -3.39 10.80 22.09
C VAL A 116 -3.84 12.08 21.40
N GLN A 117 -5.10 12.07 20.91
CA GLN A 117 -5.72 13.27 20.33
C GLN A 117 -5.94 14.36 21.38
N GLN A 118 -5.30 15.51 21.16
CA GLN A 118 -5.56 16.70 21.95
C GLN A 118 -6.72 17.50 21.34
N PRO A 119 -7.68 18.01 22.15
CA PRO A 119 -8.85 18.73 21.64
C PRO A 119 -8.55 19.99 20.83
N ASP A 120 -7.50 20.73 21.19
CA ASP A 120 -7.04 21.95 20.52
C ASP A 120 -6.52 21.71 19.11
N GLN A 121 -5.99 20.50 18.85
CA GLN A 121 -5.46 20.11 17.54
C GLN A 121 -6.53 20.00 16.44
N VAL A 122 -7.79 19.82 16.80
CA VAL A 122 -8.91 19.74 15.86
C VAL A 122 -9.83 20.96 15.92
N ALA A 123 -9.50 21.96 16.75
CA ALA A 123 -10.26 23.19 16.86
C ALA A 123 -10.25 23.95 15.53
N GLY A 124 -11.42 24.42 15.07
CA GLY A 124 -11.57 25.15 13.81
C GLY A 124 -11.93 24.27 12.60
N LEU A 125 -11.98 22.94 12.75
CA LEU A 125 -12.59 22.08 11.73
C LEU A 125 -14.12 22.26 11.74
N ASP A 126 -14.71 22.22 10.55
CA ASP A 126 -16.15 22.08 10.40
C ASP A 126 -16.61 20.68 10.90
N ALA A 127 -17.92 20.48 11.02
CA ALA A 127 -18.49 19.21 11.50
C ALA A 127 -18.04 18.02 10.65
N SER A 128 -17.84 18.24 9.37
CA SER A 128 -17.41 17.24 8.41
C SER A 128 -15.96 16.83 8.64
N GLY A 129 -15.03 17.78 8.66
CA GLY A 129 -13.62 17.54 8.91
C GLY A 129 -13.37 16.95 10.29
N LEU A 130 -14.10 17.45 11.31
CA LEU A 130 -14.03 16.94 12.67
C LEU A 130 -14.49 15.46 12.77
N GLY A 131 -15.53 15.06 12.01
CA GLY A 131 -15.97 13.67 11.97
C GLY A 131 -14.90 12.73 11.42
N MET A 132 -14.21 13.13 10.36
CA MET A 132 -13.12 12.35 9.76
C MET A 132 -11.90 12.26 10.70
N SER A 133 -11.49 13.38 11.31
CA SER A 133 -10.40 13.39 12.29
C SER A 133 -10.71 12.53 13.52
N ARG A 134 -11.95 12.57 14.03
CA ARG A 134 -12.38 11.70 15.14
C ARG A 134 -12.33 10.22 14.78
N TYR A 135 -12.75 9.87 13.56
CA TYR A 135 -12.66 8.50 13.07
C TYR A 135 -11.20 8.02 13.08
N LEU A 136 -10.28 8.77 12.46
CA LEU A 136 -8.86 8.42 12.41
C LEU A 136 -8.23 8.36 13.81
N ALA A 137 -8.58 9.28 14.72
CA ALA A 137 -8.04 9.27 16.08
C ALA A 137 -8.56 8.08 16.90
N ARG A 138 -9.84 7.69 16.71
CA ARG A 138 -10.48 6.64 17.51
C ARG A 138 -10.24 5.23 16.99
N TYR A 139 -10.39 5.04 15.69
CA TYR A 139 -10.32 3.73 15.03
C TYR A 139 -8.98 3.51 14.35
N GLY A 140 -8.45 4.50 13.63
CA GLY A 140 -7.11 4.47 13.07
C GLY A 140 -6.00 4.63 14.12
N ARG A 141 -6.32 5.16 15.31
CA ARG A 141 -5.41 5.41 16.45
C ARG A 141 -4.32 6.45 16.17
N TYR A 142 -4.53 7.33 15.20
CA TYR A 142 -3.60 8.40 14.83
C TYR A 142 -4.25 9.78 15.03
N PRO A 143 -3.67 10.64 15.88
CA PRO A 143 -4.22 11.97 16.14
C PRO A 143 -3.97 12.93 14.98
N ALA A 144 -4.81 13.95 14.90
CA ALA A 144 -4.61 15.13 14.07
C ALA A 144 -3.64 16.09 14.73
N TRP A 145 -2.88 16.81 13.90
CA TRP A 145 -1.86 17.76 14.34
C TRP A 145 -2.03 19.09 13.64
N LYS A 146 -1.94 20.15 14.41
CA LYS A 146 -1.57 21.49 13.95
C LYS A 146 -0.06 21.63 13.98
N ASN A 147 0.45 22.83 13.83
CA ASN A 147 1.86 23.13 14.01
C ASN A 147 2.78 22.22 13.18
N THR A 148 2.35 21.96 11.94
CA THR A 148 3.07 21.13 11.00
C THR A 148 3.03 21.77 9.62
N ALA A 149 4.21 22.04 9.06
CA ALA A 149 4.35 22.42 7.66
C ALA A 149 4.25 21.17 6.79
N ALA A 150 3.51 21.26 5.69
CA ALA A 150 3.46 20.22 4.67
C ALA A 150 4.01 20.76 3.34
N GLN A 151 4.63 19.89 2.56
CA GLN A 151 5.11 20.18 1.21
C GLN A 151 4.81 19.01 0.29
N TYR A 152 3.97 19.25 -0.69
CA TYR A 152 3.65 18.29 -1.74
C TYR A 152 4.70 18.31 -2.86
N PHE A 153 5.07 17.15 -3.35
CA PHE A 153 5.93 16.98 -4.53
C PHE A 153 5.15 16.21 -5.62
N ALA A 154 5.02 16.81 -6.76
CA ALA A 154 4.32 16.25 -7.92
C ALA A 154 5.11 15.16 -8.66
N CYS A 155 6.36 14.91 -8.29
CA CYS A 155 7.22 13.87 -8.88
C CYS A 155 8.39 13.52 -7.94
N GLY A 156 9.01 12.35 -8.18
CA GLY A 156 10.14 11.89 -7.38
C GLY A 156 11.41 12.73 -7.59
N GLU A 157 11.62 13.27 -8.79
CA GLU A 157 12.76 14.14 -9.11
C GLU A 157 12.75 15.43 -8.28
N ALA A 158 11.58 15.96 -7.95
CA ALA A 158 11.46 17.14 -7.10
C ALA A 158 11.65 16.77 -5.62
N MET A 159 11.19 15.60 -5.19
CA MET A 159 11.32 15.13 -3.81
C MET A 159 12.76 14.74 -3.47
N TYR A 160 13.45 14.01 -4.33
CA TYR A 160 14.74 13.39 -4.06
C TYR A 160 15.84 14.35 -3.59
N PRO A 161 16.10 15.49 -4.25
CA PRO A 161 17.09 16.45 -3.78
C PRO A 161 16.77 17.05 -2.41
N GLN A 162 15.49 17.23 -2.08
CA GLN A 162 15.08 17.70 -0.77
C GLN A 162 15.30 16.63 0.30
N LEU A 163 14.96 15.37 0.00
CA LEU A 163 15.23 14.23 0.88
C LEU A 163 16.72 14.13 1.23
N LEU A 164 17.61 14.22 0.23
CA LEU A 164 19.05 14.19 0.47
C LEU A 164 19.50 15.34 1.38
N ARG A 165 19.01 16.56 1.16
CA ARG A 165 19.33 17.71 2.01
C ARG A 165 18.89 17.53 3.47
N ASP A 166 17.71 16.97 3.67
CA ASP A 166 17.18 16.75 5.02
C ASP A 166 17.92 15.60 5.73
N LEU A 167 18.25 14.51 5.01
CA LEU A 167 19.10 13.44 5.55
C LEU A 167 20.50 13.94 5.97
N GLU A 168 21.09 14.87 5.21
CA GLU A 168 22.38 15.48 5.57
C GLU A 168 22.32 16.31 6.86
N ARG A 169 21.16 16.84 7.21
CA ARG A 169 20.95 17.65 8.41
C ARG A 169 20.61 16.84 9.65
N ALA A 170 20.43 15.53 9.51
CA ALA A 170 20.11 14.65 10.64
C ALA A 170 21.19 14.73 11.73
N GLU A 171 20.78 14.88 12.98
CA GLU A 171 21.68 15.00 14.13
C GLU A 171 21.58 13.79 15.07
N HIS A 172 20.39 13.17 15.20
CA HIS A 172 20.12 12.14 16.20
C HIS A 172 19.65 10.82 15.59
N THR A 173 18.63 10.86 14.70
CA THR A 173 17.98 9.65 14.20
C THR A 173 17.61 9.75 12.73
N ILE A 174 17.76 8.64 12.00
CA ILE A 174 17.22 8.45 10.66
C ILE A 174 16.52 7.10 10.62
N PHE A 175 15.20 7.09 10.42
CA PHE A 175 14.40 5.89 10.23
C PHE A 175 13.91 5.81 8.80
N VAL A 176 14.11 4.67 8.15
CA VAL A 176 13.80 4.44 6.73
C VAL A 176 12.99 3.15 6.60
N GLU A 177 11.82 3.21 5.99
CA GLU A 177 10.93 2.06 5.78
C GLU A 177 10.38 2.11 4.37
N TYR A 178 10.70 1.08 3.55
CA TYR A 178 10.30 1.05 2.15
C TYR A 178 9.90 -0.33 1.66
N PHE A 179 8.90 -0.37 0.77
CA PHE A 179 8.53 -1.58 0.07
C PHE A 179 9.61 -2.01 -0.95
N ILE A 180 10.09 -1.07 -1.77
CA ILE A 180 11.14 -1.34 -2.77
C ILE A 180 12.39 -0.53 -2.43
N VAL A 181 13.51 -1.24 -2.32
CA VAL A 181 14.85 -0.67 -2.33
C VAL A 181 15.64 -1.40 -3.42
N HIS A 182 16.11 -0.66 -4.43
CA HIS A 182 16.94 -1.20 -5.51
C HIS A 182 18.25 -0.43 -5.58
N THR A 183 19.35 -1.15 -5.75
CA THR A 183 20.66 -0.55 -6.04
C THR A 183 20.59 0.27 -7.33
N GLY A 184 21.14 1.48 -7.30
CA GLY A 184 21.10 2.44 -8.40
C GLY A 184 21.32 3.86 -7.91
N LYS A 185 21.25 4.84 -8.79
CA LYS A 185 21.55 6.24 -8.51
C LYS A 185 20.79 6.79 -7.29
N MET A 186 19.48 6.47 -7.18
CA MET A 186 18.65 6.97 -6.09
C MET A 186 19.08 6.38 -4.76
N TRP A 187 19.18 5.03 -4.68
CA TRP A 187 19.59 4.35 -3.45
C TRP A 187 21.04 4.68 -3.07
N ASP A 188 21.97 4.68 -4.02
CA ASP A 188 23.39 4.94 -3.75
C ASP A 188 23.60 6.32 -3.12
N GLY A 189 22.82 7.33 -3.57
CA GLY A 189 22.85 8.67 -2.96
C GLY A 189 22.33 8.67 -1.53
N VAL A 190 21.23 7.95 -1.25
CA VAL A 190 20.70 7.80 0.11
C VAL A 190 21.66 6.98 0.96
N GLU A 191 22.12 5.81 0.52
CA GLU A 191 23.03 4.92 1.25
C GLU A 191 24.32 5.63 1.66
N ALA A 192 24.89 6.44 0.78
CA ALA A 192 26.11 7.21 1.06
C ALA A 192 25.92 8.16 2.26
N ILE A 193 24.76 8.80 2.36
CA ILE A 193 24.45 9.68 3.49
C ILE A 193 24.20 8.86 4.76
N LEU A 194 23.39 7.79 4.68
CA LEU A 194 23.09 6.93 5.83
C LEU A 194 24.37 6.36 6.45
N ARG A 195 25.31 5.89 5.63
CA ARG A 195 26.62 5.38 6.09
C ARG A 195 27.44 6.46 6.80
N ARG A 196 27.51 7.68 6.24
CA ARG A 196 28.23 8.80 6.83
C ARG A 196 27.60 9.19 8.17
N LYS A 197 26.26 9.29 8.23
CA LYS A 197 25.54 9.65 9.46
C LYS A 197 25.67 8.58 10.53
N ALA A 198 25.58 7.29 10.19
CA ALA A 198 25.83 6.20 11.12
C ALA A 198 27.26 6.24 11.69
N ALA A 199 28.27 6.53 10.85
CA ALA A 199 29.65 6.70 11.31
C ALA A 199 29.85 7.93 12.22
N GLN A 200 28.95 8.91 12.18
CA GLN A 200 28.93 10.09 13.07
C GLN A 200 28.14 9.81 14.38
N GLY A 201 27.59 8.62 14.55
CA GLY A 201 26.84 8.24 15.77
C GLY A 201 25.33 8.48 15.69
N VAL A 202 24.79 8.90 14.53
CA VAL A 202 23.33 8.99 14.31
C VAL A 202 22.73 7.58 14.32
N ASP A 203 21.61 7.41 15.02
CA ASP A 203 20.87 6.13 15.05
C ASP A 203 20.15 5.93 13.72
N VAL A 204 20.72 5.10 12.85
CA VAL A 204 20.15 4.81 11.52
C VAL A 204 19.51 3.42 11.53
N ARG A 205 18.21 3.38 11.21
CA ARG A 205 17.43 2.14 11.13
C ARG A 205 16.75 2.02 9.77
N LEU A 206 16.83 0.84 9.18
CA LEU A 206 16.25 0.52 7.88
C LEU A 206 15.32 -0.70 7.99
N ILE A 207 14.07 -0.56 7.55
CA ILE A 207 13.15 -1.66 7.27
C ILE A 207 12.89 -1.68 5.77
N TYR A 208 12.95 -2.85 5.16
CA TYR A 208 12.52 -3.02 3.78
C TYR A 208 11.72 -4.30 3.59
N ASP A 209 10.76 -4.29 2.67
CA ASP A 209 10.03 -5.52 2.33
C ASP A 209 10.90 -6.43 1.47
N ASP A 210 11.09 -7.68 1.91
CA ASP A 210 11.99 -8.63 1.23
C ASP A 210 11.46 -9.04 -0.16
N PHE A 211 10.14 -9.09 -0.36
CA PHE A 211 9.55 -9.40 -1.67
C PHE A 211 9.69 -8.23 -2.65
N GLY A 212 9.36 -7.03 -2.19
CA GLY A 212 9.47 -5.81 -3.02
C GLY A 212 10.89 -5.54 -3.47
N SER A 213 11.89 -5.88 -2.63
CA SER A 213 13.31 -5.60 -2.88
C SER A 213 14.11 -6.82 -3.40
N LEU A 214 13.44 -7.98 -3.63
CA LEU A 214 14.08 -9.27 -3.91
C LEU A 214 15.00 -9.26 -5.12
N LEU A 215 14.65 -8.52 -6.17
CA LEU A 215 15.43 -8.44 -7.42
C LEU A 215 16.45 -7.30 -7.43
N GLY A 216 16.29 -6.33 -6.53
CA GLY A 216 17.07 -5.10 -6.53
C GLY A 216 18.23 -5.06 -5.54
N LEU A 217 18.23 -5.96 -4.56
CA LEU A 217 19.24 -5.99 -3.50
C LEU A 217 20.15 -7.24 -3.60
N PRO A 218 21.44 -7.10 -3.27
CA PRO A 218 22.34 -8.24 -3.16
C PRO A 218 21.99 -9.10 -1.92
N THR A 219 22.31 -10.38 -1.97
CA THR A 219 22.00 -11.35 -0.91
C THR A 219 22.68 -11.06 0.43
N ASP A 220 23.77 -10.31 0.43
CA ASP A 220 24.52 -9.89 1.61
C ASP A 220 24.12 -8.47 2.11
N PHE A 221 23.03 -7.90 1.59
CA PHE A 221 22.63 -6.51 1.85
C PHE A 221 22.51 -6.21 3.35
N VAL A 222 21.80 -7.04 4.12
CA VAL A 222 21.64 -6.85 5.57
C VAL A 222 23.02 -6.83 6.28
N VAL A 223 23.90 -7.76 5.91
CA VAL A 223 25.26 -7.84 6.47
C VAL A 223 26.07 -6.57 6.15
N ARG A 224 25.92 -6.04 4.94
CA ARG A 224 26.58 -4.78 4.53
C ARG A 224 26.05 -3.58 5.31
N MET A 225 24.75 -3.50 5.57
CA MET A 225 24.14 -2.42 6.35
C MET A 225 24.60 -2.50 7.82
N GLU A 226 24.50 -3.66 8.44
CA GLU A 226 24.92 -3.85 9.83
C GLU A 226 26.42 -3.56 10.04
N ARG A 227 27.29 -3.94 9.10
CA ARG A 227 28.73 -3.57 9.12
C ARG A 227 28.98 -2.06 9.00
N ALA A 228 28.02 -1.33 8.43
CA ALA A 228 28.08 0.13 8.34
C ALA A 228 27.36 0.82 9.52
N HIS A 229 27.06 0.08 10.58
CA HIS A 229 26.29 0.55 11.76
C HIS A 229 24.89 1.02 11.44
N ILE A 230 24.32 0.57 10.30
CA ILE A 230 22.92 0.78 9.92
C ILE A 230 22.14 -0.46 10.35
N ARG A 231 21.32 -0.34 11.39
CA ARG A 231 20.48 -1.45 11.85
C ARG A 231 19.42 -1.77 10.79
N CYS A 232 19.30 -3.04 10.37
CA CYS A 232 18.51 -3.41 9.21
C CYS A 232 17.57 -4.59 9.47
N ILE A 233 16.30 -4.49 9.05
CA ILE A 233 15.29 -5.54 9.12
C ILE A 233 14.73 -5.82 7.74
N PRO A 234 14.89 -7.04 7.17
CA PRO A 234 14.10 -7.50 6.04
C PRO A 234 12.73 -7.95 6.55
N PHE A 235 11.67 -7.23 6.15
CA PHE A 235 10.32 -7.60 6.56
C PHE A 235 9.81 -8.78 5.73
N ASN A 236 9.19 -9.74 6.41
CA ASN A 236 8.51 -10.92 5.87
C ASN A 236 9.34 -11.63 4.76
N PRO A 237 10.50 -12.20 5.12
CA PRO A 237 11.41 -12.84 4.17
C PRO A 237 10.71 -13.87 3.30
N VAL A 238 11.02 -13.87 2.01
CA VAL A 238 10.46 -14.83 1.05
C VAL A 238 11.01 -16.21 1.32
N VAL A 239 10.12 -17.12 1.69
CA VAL A 239 10.42 -18.55 1.89
C VAL A 239 9.75 -19.38 0.80
N PRO A 240 10.35 -20.50 0.35
CA PRO A 240 9.81 -21.33 -0.75
C PRO A 240 8.67 -22.24 -0.26
N VAL A 241 7.64 -21.66 0.35
CA VAL A 241 6.45 -22.36 0.84
C VAL A 241 5.22 -21.52 0.49
N LEU A 242 4.16 -22.15 -0.01
CA LEU A 242 2.85 -21.50 -0.13
C LEU A 242 2.34 -21.17 1.28
N SER A 243 2.42 -19.90 1.62
CA SER A 243 1.95 -19.40 2.91
C SER A 243 1.20 -18.08 2.71
N LEU A 244 0.06 -17.93 3.36
CA LEU A 244 -0.71 -16.69 3.38
C LEU A 244 0.02 -15.53 4.05
N VAL A 245 0.89 -15.82 4.99
CA VAL A 245 1.75 -14.80 5.63
C VAL A 245 2.57 -14.04 4.59
N MET A 246 2.89 -14.69 3.46
CA MET A 246 3.60 -14.05 2.34
C MET A 246 2.79 -12.99 1.61
N ASN A 247 1.45 -12.95 1.76
CA ASN A 247 0.60 -11.93 1.13
C ASN A 247 0.61 -10.61 1.90
N HIS A 248 0.91 -10.64 3.20
CA HIS A 248 1.00 -9.43 4.00
C HIS A 248 2.35 -8.76 3.78
N ARG A 249 2.34 -7.62 3.07
CA ARG A 249 3.54 -6.88 2.71
C ARG A 249 3.56 -5.52 3.37
N ASP A 250 4.74 -5.04 3.67
CA ASP A 250 4.94 -3.67 4.11
C ASP A 250 5.06 -2.77 2.88
N HIS A 251 3.94 -2.15 2.50
CA HIS A 251 3.90 -1.30 1.31
C HIS A 251 4.09 0.18 1.66
N ARG A 252 4.41 0.52 2.91
CA ARG A 252 4.69 1.89 3.36
C ARG A 252 5.98 2.42 2.74
N LYS A 253 6.07 3.74 2.64
CA LYS A 253 7.26 4.48 2.25
C LYS A 253 7.39 5.61 3.25
N ILE A 254 8.31 5.46 4.18
CA ILE A 254 8.48 6.38 5.31
C ILE A 254 9.96 6.70 5.47
N VAL A 255 10.27 7.98 5.59
CA VAL A 255 11.53 8.43 6.17
C VAL A 255 11.20 9.35 7.33
N VAL A 256 11.82 9.13 8.48
CA VAL A 256 11.73 10.03 9.63
C VAL A 256 13.13 10.51 9.99
N ILE A 257 13.28 11.81 10.21
CA ILE A 257 14.54 12.44 10.56
C ILE A 257 14.34 13.22 11.86
N ASP A 258 15.09 12.84 12.89
CA ASP A 258 15.10 13.48 14.22
C ASP A 258 13.71 13.64 14.85
N GLY A 259 12.74 12.75 14.50
CA GLY A 259 11.35 12.84 14.95
C GLY A 259 10.59 14.08 14.48
N ARG A 260 11.23 14.98 13.71
CA ARG A 260 10.72 16.28 13.30
C ARG A 260 10.32 16.38 11.85
N ILE A 261 11.02 15.69 10.96
CA ILE A 261 10.72 15.66 9.53
C ILE A 261 10.29 14.25 9.18
N ALA A 262 9.21 14.12 8.38
CA ALA A 262 8.84 12.84 7.80
C ALA A 262 8.48 12.99 6.32
N TYR A 263 8.73 11.91 5.56
CA TYR A 263 8.35 11.76 4.16
C TYR A 263 7.46 10.55 4.01
N THR A 264 6.46 10.66 3.14
CA THR A 264 5.64 9.54 2.66
C THR A 264 5.14 9.79 1.24
N GLY A 265 4.48 8.80 0.63
CA GLY A 265 3.91 8.90 -0.72
C GLY A 265 3.98 7.60 -1.50
N GLY A 266 3.95 7.70 -2.83
CA GLY A 266 4.06 6.56 -3.74
C GLY A 266 5.50 6.18 -4.09
N VAL A 267 6.44 7.11 -3.94
CA VAL A 267 7.85 7.00 -4.37
C VAL A 267 8.61 5.95 -3.56
N ASN A 268 9.15 4.92 -4.21
CA ASN A 268 10.10 3.98 -3.60
C ASN A 268 11.56 4.41 -3.85
N LEU A 269 12.53 3.66 -3.31
CA LEU A 269 13.96 3.92 -3.49
C LEU A 269 14.52 3.11 -4.67
N ALA A 270 14.16 3.52 -5.89
CA ALA A 270 14.66 2.93 -7.14
C ALA A 270 14.66 3.98 -8.26
N ASP A 271 15.49 3.76 -9.27
CA ASP A 271 15.84 4.76 -10.29
C ASP A 271 14.67 5.16 -11.19
N GLU A 272 13.70 4.29 -11.42
CA GLU A 272 12.47 4.60 -12.15
C GLU A 272 11.64 5.69 -11.47
N TYR A 273 11.64 5.77 -10.14
CA TYR A 273 10.85 6.76 -9.39
C TYR A 273 11.39 8.19 -9.48
N ILE A 274 12.64 8.34 -9.87
CA ILE A 274 13.27 9.64 -10.17
C ILE A 274 13.55 9.82 -11.67
N ASN A 275 12.95 8.99 -12.51
CA ASN A 275 13.12 8.96 -13.97
C ASN A 275 14.60 8.90 -14.43
N ALA A 276 15.49 8.37 -13.59
CA ALA A 276 16.87 8.07 -13.98
C ALA A 276 16.94 6.82 -14.88
N GLU A 277 15.91 5.97 -14.80
CA GLU A 277 15.66 4.85 -15.70
C GLU A 277 14.24 4.96 -16.28
N GLN A 278 14.08 4.82 -17.60
CA GLN A 278 12.77 4.80 -18.27
C GLN A 278 12.30 3.38 -18.50
N ARG A 279 11.44 2.87 -17.59
CA ARG A 279 10.95 1.50 -17.66
C ARG A 279 9.59 1.38 -18.35
N PHE A 280 8.67 2.31 -18.09
CA PHE A 280 7.30 2.37 -18.64
C PHE A 280 6.94 3.79 -19.07
N GLY A 281 7.83 4.45 -19.84
CA GLY A 281 7.72 5.87 -20.12
C GLY A 281 8.07 6.72 -18.90
N TYR A 282 7.52 7.95 -18.84
CA TYR A 282 7.71 8.81 -17.68
C TYR A 282 6.97 8.27 -16.46
N TRP A 283 7.69 8.12 -15.35
CA TRP A 283 7.12 7.64 -14.10
C TRP A 283 6.62 8.83 -13.27
N LYS A 284 5.29 9.02 -13.25
CA LYS A 284 4.66 10.05 -12.44
C LYS A 284 4.27 9.49 -11.09
N ASP A 285 4.89 10.01 -10.06
CA ASP A 285 4.56 9.68 -8.68
C ASP A 285 4.37 10.95 -7.84
N ALA A 286 4.01 10.81 -6.57
CA ALA A 286 3.84 11.91 -5.65
C ALA A 286 4.43 11.57 -4.29
N ALA A 287 4.88 12.60 -3.58
CA ALA A 287 5.35 12.50 -2.22
C ALA A 287 4.89 13.70 -1.39
N LEU A 288 4.87 13.50 -0.08
CA LEU A 288 4.61 14.54 0.90
C LEU A 288 5.75 14.56 1.91
N ARG A 289 6.30 15.74 2.15
CA ARG A 289 7.18 16.05 3.27
C ARG A 289 6.37 16.77 4.33
N ILE A 290 6.51 16.39 5.57
CA ILE A 290 5.95 17.10 6.71
C ILE A 290 7.08 17.49 7.67
N GLU A 291 6.96 18.66 8.29
CA GLU A 291 7.90 19.13 9.30
C GLU A 291 7.13 19.75 10.47
N GLY A 292 7.30 19.19 11.65
CA GLY A 292 6.60 19.59 12.87
C GLY A 292 5.95 18.43 13.61
N ASP A 293 4.92 18.71 14.40
CA ASP A 293 4.36 17.80 15.38
C ASP A 293 3.80 16.49 14.76
N ALA A 294 3.27 16.54 13.54
CA ALA A 294 2.73 15.35 12.87
C ALA A 294 3.80 14.30 12.51
N ALA A 295 5.09 14.67 12.43
CA ALA A 295 6.18 13.71 12.21
C ALA A 295 6.27 12.68 13.35
N TRP A 296 5.78 13.01 14.54
CA TRP A 296 5.69 12.12 15.68
C TRP A 296 4.83 10.89 15.38
N SER A 297 3.72 11.05 14.67
CA SER A 297 2.89 9.89 14.26
C SER A 297 3.67 8.89 13.41
N PHE A 298 4.50 9.34 12.48
CA PHE A 298 5.37 8.46 11.70
C PHE A 298 6.51 7.87 12.52
N THR A 299 7.04 8.62 13.50
CA THR A 299 8.05 8.12 14.43
C THR A 299 7.52 6.92 15.22
N VAL A 300 6.34 7.08 15.82
CA VAL A 300 5.68 5.99 16.59
C VAL A 300 5.31 4.83 15.66
N MET A 301 4.78 5.11 14.45
CA MET A 301 4.45 4.08 13.45
C MET A 301 5.66 3.22 13.10
N PHE A 302 6.80 3.84 12.82
CA PHE A 302 8.05 3.14 12.54
C PHE A 302 8.54 2.35 13.75
N LEU A 303 8.59 2.96 14.93
CA LEU A 303 9.11 2.32 16.15
C LEU A 303 8.25 1.14 16.61
N ASN A 304 6.92 1.23 16.50
CA ASN A 304 6.03 0.10 16.78
C ASN A 304 6.35 -1.08 15.86
N PHE A 305 6.51 -0.81 14.58
CA PHE A 305 6.84 -1.86 13.61
C PHE A 305 8.25 -2.42 13.85
N TRP A 306 9.22 -1.55 14.12
CA TRP A 306 10.58 -1.94 14.49
C TRP A 306 10.60 -2.86 15.72
N ASN A 307 9.99 -2.44 16.81
CA ASN A 307 10.00 -3.17 18.09
C ASN A 307 9.27 -4.52 18.02
N ALA A 308 8.31 -4.70 17.14
CA ALA A 308 7.66 -5.97 16.94
C ALA A 308 8.62 -7.07 16.40
N PHE A 309 9.68 -6.66 15.68
CA PHE A 309 10.67 -7.59 15.09
C PHE A 309 12.04 -7.55 15.75
N ARG A 310 12.43 -6.38 16.25
CA ARG A 310 13.73 -6.16 16.92
C ARG A 310 13.51 -5.25 18.13
N PRO A 311 12.97 -5.81 19.25
CA PRO A 311 12.71 -5.02 20.45
C PRO A 311 13.98 -4.33 20.93
N SER A 312 13.93 -3.02 21.07
CA SER A 312 15.06 -2.19 21.48
C SER A 312 14.68 -1.06 22.43
N GLU A 313 13.44 -0.54 22.33
CA GLU A 313 12.94 0.58 23.12
C GLU A 313 11.68 0.21 23.90
N THR A 314 11.61 0.69 25.13
CA THR A 314 10.42 0.63 26.00
C THR A 314 9.79 2.02 26.20
N ASP A 315 10.52 3.07 25.86
CA ASP A 315 10.09 4.47 25.94
C ASP A 315 10.52 5.21 24.67
N TYR A 316 9.57 5.86 24.01
CA TYR A 316 9.81 6.63 22.78
C TYR A 316 10.09 8.11 23.03
N SER A 317 10.01 8.57 24.27
CA SER A 317 10.20 10.00 24.61
C SER A 317 11.53 10.58 24.13
N ALA A 318 12.59 9.75 24.10
CA ALA A 318 13.92 10.13 23.59
C ALA A 318 13.93 10.52 22.09
N PHE A 319 12.94 10.03 21.33
CA PHE A 319 12.80 10.31 19.89
C PHE A 319 11.87 11.49 19.60
N ARG A 320 11.21 12.01 20.64
CA ARG A 320 10.31 13.14 20.49
C ARG A 320 11.09 14.46 20.55
N PRO A 321 11.01 15.30 19.50
CA PRO A 321 11.72 16.57 19.50
C PRO A 321 11.20 17.46 20.63
N GLN A 322 12.13 18.07 21.38
CA GLN A 322 11.78 18.83 22.58
C GLN A 322 11.05 20.16 22.28
N HIS A 323 11.16 20.70 21.08
CA HIS A 323 10.49 21.94 20.66
C HIS A 323 10.25 21.97 19.15
N SER A 324 9.03 22.28 18.75
CA SER A 324 8.72 22.78 17.39
C SER A 324 9.26 24.20 17.27
N ALA A 325 10.22 24.44 16.40
CA ALA A 325 10.95 25.70 16.31
C ALA A 325 10.07 26.93 15.99
N HIS A 326 8.95 26.74 15.29
CA HIS A 326 7.98 27.81 14.98
C HIS A 326 6.57 27.22 14.78
N PRO A 327 5.52 27.83 15.37
CA PRO A 327 4.16 27.43 15.14
C PRO A 327 3.77 27.71 13.67
N VAL A 328 3.45 26.69 12.90
CA VAL A 328 2.93 26.81 11.55
C VAL A 328 1.41 26.66 11.60
N GLN A 329 0.69 27.70 11.16
CA GLN A 329 -0.77 27.65 11.05
C GLN A 329 -1.17 27.40 9.59
N ASP A 330 -1.08 26.15 9.14
CA ASP A 330 -1.45 25.73 7.79
C ASP A 330 -2.38 24.50 7.85
N GLY A 331 -3.55 24.71 8.42
CA GLY A 331 -4.57 23.67 8.54
C GLY A 331 -4.18 22.52 9.47
N ILE A 332 -4.63 21.32 9.13
CA ILE A 332 -4.44 20.10 9.92
C ILE A 332 -3.78 19.02 9.07
N VAL A 333 -2.79 18.37 9.67
CA VAL A 333 -2.06 17.25 9.11
C VAL A 333 -2.31 16.02 9.99
N GLN A 334 -2.87 14.96 9.44
CA GLN A 334 -3.19 13.73 10.17
C GLN A 334 -2.63 12.51 9.45
N PRO A 335 -1.39 12.08 9.78
CA PRO A 335 -0.89 10.79 9.34
C PRO A 335 -1.76 9.65 9.87
N TYR A 336 -1.87 8.57 9.13
CA TYR A 336 -2.53 7.34 9.57
C TYR A 336 -1.91 6.12 8.91
N ALA A 337 -2.04 4.98 9.56
CA ALA A 337 -1.71 3.68 8.99
C ALA A 337 -2.99 2.87 8.71
N ASP A 338 -2.89 1.96 7.77
CA ASP A 338 -3.83 0.87 7.58
C ASP A 338 -3.10 -0.46 7.76
N SER A 339 -3.77 -1.43 8.36
CA SER A 339 -3.13 -2.67 8.79
C SER A 339 -4.02 -3.88 8.47
N PRO A 340 -3.46 -4.95 7.87
CA PRO A 340 -4.21 -6.19 7.67
C PRO A 340 -4.41 -7.00 8.96
N LEU A 341 -3.97 -6.48 10.11
CA LEU A 341 -3.99 -7.19 11.39
C LEU A 341 -5.28 -7.03 12.15
N ASP A 342 -6.02 -5.97 11.91
CA ASP A 342 -7.32 -5.68 12.50
C ASP A 342 -8.46 -5.84 11.48
N GLU A 343 -9.67 -5.49 11.88
CA GLU A 343 -10.87 -5.62 11.05
C GLU A 343 -11.36 -4.23 10.58
N GLU A 344 -10.61 -3.16 10.89
CA GLU A 344 -10.97 -1.79 10.54
C GLU A 344 -10.31 -1.38 9.21
N PRO A 345 -11.06 -1.20 8.13
CA PRO A 345 -10.52 -0.77 6.83
C PRO A 345 -10.32 0.76 6.82
N VAL A 346 -9.30 1.23 7.52
CA VAL A 346 -9.09 2.67 7.77
C VAL A 346 -8.98 3.46 6.47
N ALA A 347 -8.19 2.97 5.52
CA ALA A 347 -7.98 3.65 4.24
C ALA A 347 -9.25 3.71 3.39
N GLU A 348 -9.97 2.60 3.26
CA GLU A 348 -11.22 2.55 2.52
C GLU A 348 -12.26 3.50 3.12
N THR A 349 -12.38 3.51 4.46
CA THR A 349 -13.29 4.40 5.17
C THR A 349 -12.94 5.88 4.96
N VAL A 350 -11.66 6.25 4.93
CA VAL A 350 -11.22 7.62 4.60
C VAL A 350 -11.65 8.00 3.18
N TYR A 351 -11.45 7.12 2.20
CA TYR A 351 -11.83 7.37 0.80
C TYR A 351 -13.34 7.46 0.61
N LEU A 352 -14.11 6.56 1.25
CA LEU A 352 -15.58 6.61 1.24
C LEU A 352 -16.10 7.92 1.87
N ASN A 353 -15.48 8.38 2.96
CA ASN A 353 -15.82 9.64 3.59
C ASN A 353 -15.55 10.85 2.66
N LEU A 354 -14.42 10.88 1.95
CA LEU A 354 -14.14 11.94 0.96
C LEU A 354 -15.22 11.98 -0.13
N LEU A 355 -15.60 10.83 -0.70
CA LEU A 355 -16.65 10.74 -1.71
C LEU A 355 -18.03 11.13 -1.18
N ALA A 356 -18.37 10.68 0.03
CA ALA A 356 -19.66 10.98 0.63
C ALA A 356 -19.87 12.47 0.91
N ARG A 357 -18.80 13.19 1.22
CA ARG A 357 -18.80 14.61 1.62
C ARG A 357 -18.52 15.57 0.49
N ALA A 358 -18.04 15.07 -0.64
CA ALA A 358 -17.76 15.91 -1.81
C ALA A 358 -19.01 16.64 -2.30
N GLU A 359 -18.86 17.94 -2.53
CA GLU A 359 -19.92 18.84 -3.03
C GLU A 359 -19.65 19.33 -4.44
N GLN A 360 -18.39 19.58 -4.80
CA GLN A 360 -18.00 20.16 -6.09
C GLN A 360 -17.16 19.18 -6.92
N TYR A 361 -16.07 18.62 -6.35
CA TYR A 361 -15.20 17.71 -7.09
C TYR A 361 -14.43 16.74 -6.18
N VAL A 362 -14.08 15.59 -6.76
CA VAL A 362 -13.05 14.67 -6.24
C VAL A 362 -12.14 14.25 -7.38
N TYR A 363 -10.84 14.53 -7.26
CA TYR A 363 -9.84 14.09 -8.23
C TYR A 363 -8.94 13.05 -7.58
N ILE A 364 -8.66 11.97 -8.30
CA ILE A 364 -8.01 10.78 -7.77
C ILE A 364 -6.89 10.33 -8.70
N TYR A 365 -5.69 10.16 -8.15
CA TYR A 365 -4.59 9.43 -8.77
C TYR A 365 -4.51 8.03 -8.19
N THR A 366 -4.48 7.01 -9.02
CA THR A 366 -4.22 5.64 -8.61
C THR A 366 -3.61 4.82 -9.74
N PRO A 367 -2.59 3.96 -9.48
CA PRO A 367 -2.03 3.11 -10.52
C PRO A 367 -2.94 1.93 -10.88
N TYR A 368 -3.83 1.53 -9.98
CA TYR A 368 -4.71 0.37 -10.15
C TYR A 368 -6.11 0.70 -9.69
N LEU A 369 -7.09 0.09 -10.35
CA LEU A 369 -8.51 0.18 -10.00
C LEU A 369 -9.08 -1.24 -9.93
N ALA A 370 -9.13 -1.78 -8.71
CA ALA A 370 -9.71 -3.10 -8.42
C ALA A 370 -10.34 -3.05 -7.03
N VAL A 371 -11.54 -2.53 -6.92
CA VAL A 371 -12.20 -2.17 -5.66
C VAL A 371 -13.52 -2.92 -5.48
N GLY A 372 -14.03 -2.92 -4.25
CA GLY A 372 -15.32 -3.49 -3.89
C GLY A 372 -16.51 -2.69 -4.41
N GLU A 373 -17.70 -3.27 -4.30
CA GLU A 373 -18.94 -2.61 -4.74
C GLU A 373 -19.23 -1.35 -3.93
N GLU A 374 -18.84 -1.32 -2.64
CA GLU A 374 -19.00 -0.16 -1.76
C GLU A 374 -18.30 1.08 -2.33
N MET A 375 -17.05 0.92 -2.75
CA MET A 375 -16.25 1.98 -3.36
C MET A 375 -16.78 2.36 -4.75
N LEU A 376 -17.18 1.38 -5.56
CA LEU A 376 -17.78 1.63 -6.88
C LEU A 376 -19.07 2.42 -6.76
N ASP A 377 -19.92 2.05 -5.81
CA ASP A 377 -21.19 2.74 -5.59
C ASP A 377 -20.99 4.16 -5.02
N ALA A 378 -19.98 4.34 -4.15
CA ALA A 378 -19.63 5.67 -3.65
C ALA A 378 -19.16 6.60 -4.79
N LEU A 379 -18.29 6.12 -5.70
CA LEU A 379 -17.87 6.87 -6.89
C LEU A 379 -19.04 7.24 -7.81
N LYS A 380 -19.90 6.25 -8.11
CA LYS A 380 -21.11 6.47 -8.95
C LYS A 380 -22.07 7.46 -8.29
N ASN A 381 -22.30 7.32 -6.98
CA ASN A 381 -23.22 8.18 -6.24
C ASN A 381 -22.71 9.63 -6.17
N ALA A 382 -21.40 9.83 -5.95
CA ALA A 382 -20.82 11.17 -6.00
C ALA A 382 -21.03 11.83 -7.36
N ALA A 383 -20.73 11.13 -8.46
CA ALA A 383 -20.95 11.64 -9.83
C ALA A 383 -22.43 11.92 -10.11
N LYS A 384 -23.36 11.04 -9.72
CA LYS A 384 -24.80 11.22 -9.89
C LYS A 384 -25.37 12.39 -9.07
N ARG A 385 -24.74 12.77 -7.96
CA ARG A 385 -25.08 13.98 -7.18
C ARG A 385 -24.58 15.28 -7.86
N GLY A 386 -23.85 15.18 -8.98
CA GLY A 386 -23.29 16.31 -9.70
C GLY A 386 -21.85 16.67 -9.31
N VAL A 387 -21.18 15.86 -8.50
CA VAL A 387 -19.76 16.03 -8.16
C VAL A 387 -18.91 15.69 -9.39
N ASP A 388 -17.94 16.53 -9.74
CA ASP A 388 -16.95 16.27 -10.80
C ASP A 388 -15.93 15.24 -10.31
N VAL A 389 -16.23 13.95 -10.50
CA VAL A 389 -15.35 12.83 -10.10
C VAL A 389 -14.42 12.49 -11.26
N ARG A 390 -13.10 12.63 -11.04
CA ARG A 390 -12.08 12.31 -12.04
C ARG A 390 -11.11 11.28 -11.51
N LEU A 391 -10.93 10.18 -12.26
CA LEU A 391 -9.92 9.16 -12.03
C LEU A 391 -8.81 9.31 -13.06
N VAL A 392 -7.57 9.37 -12.62
CA VAL A 392 -6.39 9.37 -13.50
C VAL A 392 -5.58 8.11 -13.22
N LEU A 393 -5.43 7.28 -14.25
CA LEU A 393 -4.75 5.98 -14.22
C LEU A 393 -3.56 5.97 -15.21
N PRO A 394 -2.68 4.97 -15.16
CA PRO A 394 -1.59 4.84 -16.12
C PRO A 394 -2.08 4.64 -17.55
N GLY A 395 -1.43 5.26 -18.53
CA GLY A 395 -1.63 4.96 -19.96
C GLY A 395 -0.73 3.82 -20.44
N ILE A 396 0.47 3.68 -19.86
CA ILE A 396 1.38 2.57 -20.13
C ILE A 396 1.45 1.69 -18.88
N PRO A 397 0.93 0.45 -18.92
CA PRO A 397 0.84 -0.41 -17.73
C PRO A 397 2.17 -1.12 -17.40
N ASP A 398 2.44 -1.31 -16.11
CA ASP A 398 3.49 -2.21 -15.60
C ASP A 398 3.07 -3.69 -15.69
N LYS A 399 1.78 -3.98 -15.50
CA LYS A 399 1.17 -5.32 -15.50
C LYS A 399 -0.08 -5.36 -16.37
N LYS A 400 0.02 -6.01 -17.52
CA LYS A 400 -1.07 -6.03 -18.54
C LYS A 400 -2.39 -6.62 -18.02
N LEU A 401 -2.34 -7.66 -17.18
CA LEU A 401 -3.56 -8.28 -16.62
C LEU A 401 -4.25 -7.37 -15.62
N VAL A 402 -3.49 -6.71 -14.73
CA VAL A 402 -4.04 -5.76 -13.75
C VAL A 402 -4.62 -4.52 -14.46
N PHE A 403 -3.96 -4.05 -15.51
CA PHE A 403 -4.49 -2.97 -16.34
C PHE A 403 -5.81 -3.35 -17.01
N ARG A 404 -5.90 -4.57 -17.57
CA ARG A 404 -7.14 -5.07 -18.13
C ARG A 404 -8.25 -5.17 -17.08
N LEU A 405 -7.92 -5.66 -15.89
CA LEU A 405 -8.84 -5.68 -14.75
C LEU A 405 -9.32 -4.27 -14.42
N SER A 406 -8.43 -3.30 -14.28
CA SER A 406 -8.80 -1.89 -14.03
C SER A 406 -9.75 -1.35 -15.10
N ARG A 407 -9.49 -1.59 -16.38
CA ARG A 407 -10.36 -1.16 -17.49
C ARG A 407 -11.73 -1.83 -17.48
N SER A 408 -11.86 -3.02 -16.90
CA SER A 408 -13.16 -3.69 -16.76
C SER A 408 -14.14 -2.90 -15.88
N TYR A 409 -13.65 -2.05 -14.96
CA TYR A 409 -14.45 -1.19 -14.10
C TYR A 409 -14.87 0.13 -14.75
N TYR A 410 -14.32 0.49 -15.93
CA TYR A 410 -14.54 1.81 -16.53
C TYR A 410 -16.00 2.02 -16.99
N LEU A 411 -16.57 1.04 -17.68
CA LEU A 411 -17.90 1.20 -18.27
C LEU A 411 -19.00 1.60 -17.27
N PRO A 412 -19.18 0.92 -16.13
CA PRO A 412 -20.21 1.30 -15.15
C PRO A 412 -19.93 2.66 -14.49
N LEU A 413 -18.66 3.05 -14.34
CA LEU A 413 -18.28 4.36 -13.79
C LEU A 413 -18.57 5.49 -14.79
N LEU A 414 -18.21 5.32 -16.07
CA LEU A 414 -18.48 6.28 -17.14
C LEU A 414 -19.99 6.47 -17.34
N GLN A 415 -20.78 5.40 -17.29
CA GLN A 415 -22.25 5.46 -17.37
C GLN A 415 -22.88 6.24 -16.21
N ALA A 416 -22.22 6.27 -15.06
CA ALA A 416 -22.66 7.05 -13.91
C ALA A 416 -22.21 8.53 -13.93
N GLY A 417 -21.36 8.91 -14.88
CA GLY A 417 -20.83 10.27 -15.02
C GLY A 417 -19.44 10.49 -14.43
N VAL A 418 -18.77 9.43 -13.94
CA VAL A 418 -17.35 9.52 -13.54
C VAL A 418 -16.50 9.72 -14.79
N ARG A 419 -15.54 10.65 -14.75
CA ARG A 419 -14.61 10.90 -15.85
C ARG A 419 -13.30 10.14 -15.60
N ILE A 420 -12.82 9.43 -16.62
CA ILE A 420 -11.63 8.58 -16.52
C ILE A 420 -10.58 9.03 -17.52
N TYR A 421 -9.35 9.14 -17.06
CA TYR A 421 -8.21 9.62 -17.82
C TYR A 421 -7.05 8.62 -17.73
N GLU A 422 -6.43 8.29 -18.86
CA GLU A 422 -5.21 7.49 -18.94
C GLU A 422 -4.01 8.41 -19.24
N TYR A 423 -3.04 8.46 -18.33
CA TYR A 423 -1.83 9.27 -18.43
C TYR A 423 -0.91 8.75 -19.55
N THR A 424 -0.85 9.46 -20.68
CA THR A 424 -0.21 8.97 -21.89
C THR A 424 1.32 9.00 -21.90
N PRO A 425 2.02 9.91 -21.17
CA PRO A 425 3.48 9.92 -21.17
C PRO A 425 4.12 8.69 -20.52
N GLY A 426 3.37 7.94 -19.70
CA GLY A 426 3.95 6.78 -19.05
C GLY A 426 3.10 6.14 -17.96
N PHE A 427 3.76 5.72 -16.89
CA PHE A 427 3.14 5.05 -15.76
C PHE A 427 2.86 6.03 -14.62
N LEU A 428 1.58 6.25 -14.32
CA LEU A 428 1.16 7.03 -13.16
C LEU A 428 1.09 6.13 -11.94
N HIS A 429 1.95 6.37 -10.96
CA HIS A 429 2.04 5.57 -9.74
C HIS A 429 1.63 6.34 -8.48
N ALA A 430 1.28 7.61 -8.58
CA ALA A 430 0.79 8.41 -7.44
C ALA A 430 -0.52 7.85 -6.86
N LYS A 431 -0.68 7.96 -5.55
CA LYS A 431 -1.88 7.59 -4.79
C LYS A 431 -2.31 8.80 -4.00
N CYS A 432 -3.15 9.61 -4.64
CA CYS A 432 -3.57 10.88 -4.09
C CYS A 432 -5.06 11.13 -4.34
N TRP A 433 -5.68 11.78 -3.37
CA TRP A 433 -7.07 12.21 -3.44
C TRP A 433 -7.16 13.68 -3.07
N VAL A 434 -7.96 14.44 -3.78
CA VAL A 434 -8.25 15.85 -3.41
C VAL A 434 -9.73 16.14 -3.66
N SER A 435 -10.35 16.83 -2.67
CA SER A 435 -11.77 17.16 -2.69
C SER A 435 -12.00 18.60 -2.26
N ASP A 436 -12.77 19.35 -3.09
CA ASP A 436 -13.42 20.63 -2.77
C ASP A 436 -12.50 21.74 -2.22
N ASP A 437 -11.20 21.70 -2.49
CA ASP A 437 -10.18 22.57 -1.85
C ASP A 437 -10.15 22.49 -0.31
N ARG A 438 -10.81 21.47 0.28
CA ARG A 438 -10.94 21.31 1.74
C ARG A 438 -10.09 20.19 2.29
N ALA A 439 -9.96 19.08 1.55
CA ALA A 439 -9.24 17.91 2.02
C ALA A 439 -8.43 17.23 0.90
N ALA A 440 -7.29 16.66 1.28
CA ALA A 440 -6.49 15.83 0.42
C ALA A 440 -5.90 14.63 1.19
N VAL A 441 -5.62 13.55 0.48
CA VAL A 441 -4.86 12.41 0.99
C VAL A 441 -3.68 12.15 0.06
N VAL A 442 -2.50 11.98 0.63
CA VAL A 442 -1.28 11.54 -0.06
C VAL A 442 -0.70 10.37 0.72
N GLY A 443 -0.38 9.28 0.04
CA GLY A 443 0.17 8.11 0.74
C GLY A 443 0.60 6.97 -0.17
N SER A 444 0.68 5.79 0.41
CA SER A 444 1.10 4.57 -0.29
C SER A 444 -0.07 3.73 -0.83
N ILE A 445 -1.31 4.07 -0.50
CA ILE A 445 -2.52 3.24 -0.61
C ILE A 445 -3.13 3.30 -2.00
N ASN A 446 -3.05 2.22 -2.76
CA ASN A 446 -3.73 2.08 -4.05
C ASN A 446 -5.24 1.81 -3.89
N MET A 447 -6.00 2.03 -4.96
CA MET A 447 -7.39 1.57 -5.08
C MET A 447 -7.42 0.11 -5.58
N ASP A 448 -6.86 -0.80 -4.79
CA ASP A 448 -6.91 -2.24 -5.05
C ASP A 448 -7.06 -3.04 -3.75
N TYR A 449 -7.51 -4.29 -3.89
CA TYR A 449 -7.77 -5.17 -2.73
C TYR A 449 -6.53 -5.46 -1.89
N ARG A 450 -5.32 -5.48 -2.49
CA ARG A 450 -4.09 -5.72 -1.73
C ARG A 450 -3.77 -4.57 -0.81
N SER A 451 -3.83 -3.34 -1.33
CA SER A 451 -3.58 -2.14 -0.53
C SER A 451 -4.64 -1.95 0.54
N LEU A 452 -5.93 -2.16 0.22
CA LEU A 452 -7.03 -1.89 1.14
C LEU A 452 -7.21 -2.97 2.22
N PHE A 453 -6.70 -4.21 2.02
CA PHE A 453 -7.03 -5.31 2.94
C PHE A 453 -5.87 -6.26 3.31
N LEU A 454 -4.73 -6.21 2.62
CA LEU A 454 -3.66 -7.20 2.80
C LEU A 454 -2.29 -6.61 3.13
N HIS A 455 -2.07 -5.33 2.83
CA HIS A 455 -0.78 -4.68 3.05
C HIS A 455 -0.81 -3.77 4.27
N PHE A 456 0.36 -3.56 4.88
CA PHE A 456 0.58 -2.41 5.73
C PHE A 456 0.77 -1.19 4.86
N GLU A 457 -0.05 -0.19 5.07
CA GLU A 457 -0.08 1.04 4.28
C GLU A 457 -0.05 2.26 5.19
N CYS A 458 0.22 3.43 4.63
CA CYS A 458 0.09 4.70 5.33
C CYS A 458 -0.36 5.82 4.39
N GLY A 459 -0.98 6.82 4.98
CA GLY A 459 -1.39 8.04 4.31
C GLY A 459 -1.38 9.24 5.25
N VAL A 460 -1.51 10.41 4.66
CA VAL A 460 -1.70 11.66 5.39
C VAL A 460 -2.95 12.34 4.89
N LEU A 461 -3.89 12.55 5.78
CA LEU A 461 -5.04 13.41 5.54
C LEU A 461 -4.64 14.86 5.84
N LEU A 462 -4.78 15.71 4.84
CA LEU A 462 -4.63 17.15 4.93
C LEU A 462 -6.02 17.79 4.93
N GLN A 463 -6.29 18.70 5.88
CA GLN A 463 -7.56 19.43 5.94
C GLN A 463 -7.29 20.93 6.10
N HIS A 464 -7.93 21.74 5.23
CA HIS A 464 -7.75 23.20 5.20
C HIS A 464 -6.27 23.63 5.12
N ASN A 465 -5.44 22.80 4.45
CA ASN A 465 -4.01 22.96 4.30
C ASN A 465 -3.69 23.51 2.90
N SER A 466 -2.69 24.37 2.77
CA SER A 466 -2.29 24.98 1.49
C SER A 466 -1.91 23.94 0.43
N GLN A 467 -1.43 22.77 0.84
CA GLN A 467 -1.02 21.69 -0.08
C GLN A 467 -2.21 20.97 -0.74
N VAL A 468 -3.43 21.16 -0.24
CA VAL A 468 -4.66 20.69 -0.92
C VAL A 468 -4.77 21.36 -2.29
N ALA A 469 -4.55 22.66 -2.36
CA ALA A 469 -4.55 23.41 -3.63
C ALA A 469 -3.39 22.99 -4.54
N ALA A 470 -2.20 22.74 -3.99
CA ALA A 470 -1.04 22.27 -4.76
C ALA A 470 -1.31 20.92 -5.45
N LEU A 471 -1.92 19.97 -4.74
CA LEU A 471 -2.31 18.69 -5.32
C LEU A 471 -3.41 18.84 -6.38
N ARG A 472 -4.45 19.66 -6.13
CA ARG A 472 -5.48 19.96 -7.12
C ARG A 472 -4.87 20.51 -8.41
N ASP A 473 -3.95 21.45 -8.28
CA ASP A 473 -3.33 22.12 -9.42
C ASP A 473 -2.39 21.17 -10.18
N ASP A 474 -1.69 20.26 -9.50
CA ASP A 474 -0.96 19.17 -10.16
C ASP A 474 -1.89 18.25 -10.96
N VAL A 475 -3.04 17.85 -10.40
CA VAL A 475 -4.02 17.04 -11.16
C VAL A 475 -4.49 17.82 -12.40
N ARG A 476 -4.87 19.09 -12.26
CA ARG A 476 -5.31 19.93 -13.38
C ARG A 476 -4.24 20.10 -14.46
N ALA A 477 -2.98 20.25 -14.06
CA ALA A 477 -1.84 20.33 -14.99
C ALA A 477 -1.52 18.99 -15.69
N THR A 478 -1.89 17.88 -15.06
CA THR A 478 -1.68 16.53 -15.61
C THR A 478 -2.77 16.14 -16.63
N LEU A 479 -4.01 16.56 -16.42
CA LEU A 479 -5.15 16.20 -17.29
C LEU A 479 -4.93 16.47 -18.79
N PRO A 480 -4.33 17.58 -19.22
CA PRO A 480 -4.02 17.82 -20.65
C PRO A 480 -3.04 16.80 -21.26
N GLN A 481 -2.28 16.08 -20.42
CA GLN A 481 -1.34 15.04 -20.84
C GLN A 481 -2.00 13.64 -20.86
N CYS A 482 -3.30 13.56 -20.55
CA CYS A 482 -4.02 12.31 -20.47
C CYS A 482 -4.98 12.16 -21.67
N ARG A 483 -5.23 10.91 -22.02
CA ARG A 483 -6.35 10.56 -22.89
C ARG A 483 -7.61 10.40 -22.04
N GLU A 484 -8.65 11.19 -22.32
CA GLU A 484 -9.97 10.97 -21.72
C GLU A 484 -10.61 9.71 -22.35
N ILE A 485 -11.15 8.86 -21.50
CA ILE A 485 -11.76 7.58 -21.89
C ILE A 485 -13.26 7.77 -22.00
N HIS A 486 -13.84 7.31 -23.12
CA HIS A 486 -15.26 7.37 -23.39
C HIS A 486 -15.92 5.98 -23.39
N ILE A 487 -17.24 5.92 -23.30
CA ILE A 487 -18.00 4.66 -23.31
C ILE A 487 -17.70 3.83 -24.58
N SER A 488 -17.43 4.50 -25.72
CA SER A 488 -17.02 3.81 -26.96
C SER A 488 -15.71 3.03 -26.84
N ASP A 489 -14.80 3.47 -25.97
CA ASP A 489 -13.50 2.81 -25.76
C ASP A 489 -13.61 1.53 -24.90
N CYS A 490 -14.75 1.32 -24.25
CA CYS A 490 -15.01 0.18 -23.36
C CYS A 490 -15.62 -1.03 -24.08
N ARG A 491 -15.74 -0.98 -25.43
CA ARG A 491 -16.29 -2.11 -26.20
C ARG A 491 -15.34 -3.31 -26.17
N THR A 492 -15.85 -4.45 -25.73
CA THR A 492 -15.12 -5.72 -25.71
C THR A 492 -15.90 -6.80 -26.47
N SER A 493 -15.20 -7.81 -26.99
CA SER A 493 -15.82 -9.00 -27.58
C SER A 493 -16.45 -9.88 -26.49
N ILE A 494 -17.36 -10.78 -26.84
CA ILE A 494 -17.97 -11.74 -25.90
C ILE A 494 -16.90 -12.53 -25.12
N PRO A 495 -15.87 -13.13 -25.76
CA PRO A 495 -14.77 -13.77 -25.02
C PRO A 495 -14.02 -12.80 -24.11
N GLY A 496 -13.88 -11.54 -24.53
CA GLY A 496 -13.26 -10.49 -23.72
C GLY A 496 -14.06 -10.20 -22.46
N THR A 497 -15.37 -10.05 -22.56
CA THR A 497 -16.27 -9.84 -21.41
C THR A 497 -16.22 -11.01 -20.43
N LEU A 498 -16.18 -12.24 -20.93
CA LEU A 498 -16.05 -13.43 -20.08
C LEU A 498 -14.72 -13.41 -19.31
N LEU A 499 -13.62 -13.10 -19.98
CA LEU A 499 -12.31 -12.97 -19.34
C LEU A 499 -12.30 -11.85 -18.26
N ASP A 500 -12.92 -10.71 -18.56
CA ASP A 500 -13.03 -9.59 -17.61
C ASP A 500 -13.86 -9.99 -16.37
N SER A 501 -14.93 -10.79 -16.56
CA SER A 501 -15.72 -11.35 -15.46
C SER A 501 -14.90 -12.31 -14.57
N VAL A 502 -14.08 -13.18 -15.18
CA VAL A 502 -13.17 -14.06 -14.45
C VAL A 502 -12.11 -13.24 -13.69
N LEU A 503 -11.52 -12.22 -14.32
CA LEU A 503 -10.55 -11.35 -13.66
C LEU A 503 -11.17 -10.60 -12.47
N ARG A 504 -12.41 -10.11 -12.59
CA ARG A 504 -13.12 -9.49 -11.47
C ARG A 504 -13.39 -10.48 -10.32
N LEU A 505 -13.78 -11.72 -10.65
CA LEU A 505 -13.99 -12.76 -9.64
C LEU A 505 -12.71 -13.07 -8.87
N LEU A 506 -11.55 -13.01 -9.54
CA LEU A 506 -10.24 -13.28 -8.97
C LEU A 506 -9.57 -12.02 -8.38
N SER A 507 -10.12 -10.83 -8.60
CA SER A 507 -9.51 -9.56 -8.18
C SER A 507 -9.15 -9.49 -6.69
N PRO A 508 -9.92 -10.07 -5.74
CA PRO A 508 -9.54 -10.07 -4.33
C PRO A 508 -8.32 -10.94 -4.01
N LEU A 509 -7.90 -11.77 -4.98
CA LEU A 509 -6.75 -12.68 -4.86
C LEU A 509 -5.51 -12.16 -5.62
N MET A 510 -5.67 -11.07 -6.41
CA MET A 510 -4.63 -10.53 -7.31
C MET A 510 -3.77 -9.39 -6.66
#